data_33adde707965d6df190603d879b3ffef
#
_entry.id   33adde707965d6df190603d879b3ffef
#
_cell.length_a   1.000
_cell.length_b   1.000
_cell.length_c   1.000
_cell.angle_alpha   90.00
_cell.angle_beta   90.00
_cell.angle_gamma   90.00
#
_symmetry.space_group_name_H-M   'P 1'
#
loop_
_entity.id
_entity.type
_entity.pdbx_description
1 polymer ?
#
loop_
_entity_poly.entity_id
_entity_poly.type
_entity_poly.pdbx_seq_one_letter_code
_entity_poly.pdbx_strand_id
1 'polypeptide(L)'
;MRAIAAALGLALCAAVAPAWAEEDPEARAARWADLKHAVFGEREVADGAGIIALDAPARAQDAALVPITVSLSAGGGAGPGKVKAVWVVVDGNPSPLAGAFKFGPAADPRSLKTRVRVDQYTLLHAVAETEDGHLYAAERYVKAAGGCSAPSTKDPQLAMSRLGQMRLRLDGEAPLREGEAATAHLLISHPNNNGMQVDQVTHLFVPPRYIQDITVRYGDELVLSVDADISLSEDPVITFGFVPQGVGPMRVDVLDSSQARFHRDFALDAGRS
;
A
#
# COMPACT_ATOMS: atom_id res chain seq x y z
N MET A 1 -7.00 -74.82 26.76
CA MET A 1 -6.88 -74.07 25.50
C MET A 1 -7.55 -72.73 25.72
N ARG A 2 -6.75 -71.66 25.87
CA ARG A 2 -7.24 -70.25 26.07
C ARG A 2 -6.87 -69.47 24.84
N ALA A 3 -7.89 -68.99 24.11
CA ALA A 3 -7.73 -68.10 22.94
C ALA A 3 -7.52 -66.69 23.41
N ILE A 4 -6.42 -66.05 22.96
CA ILE A 4 -6.11 -64.65 23.19
C ILE A 4 -6.65 -63.92 21.96
N ALA A 5 -7.64 -63.04 22.16
CA ALA A 5 -8.15 -62.13 21.15
C ALA A 5 -7.28 -60.88 21.14
N ALA A 6 -6.56 -60.61 20.05
CA ALA A 6 -5.80 -59.37 19.82
C ALA A 6 -6.76 -58.31 19.25
N ALA A 7 -6.99 -57.25 20.01
CA ALA A 7 -7.72 -56.06 19.55
C ALA A 7 -6.76 -55.13 18.79
N LEU A 8 -7.01 -54.99 17.50
CA LEU A 8 -6.28 -54.04 16.62
C LEU A 8 -6.88 -52.65 16.78
N GLY A 9 -6.20 -51.78 17.54
CA GLY A 9 -6.59 -50.37 17.68
C GLY A 9 -6.20 -49.58 16.42
N LEU A 10 -7.20 -49.15 15.65
CA LEU A 10 -7.03 -48.24 14.51
C LEU A 10 -6.81 -46.81 15.04
N ALA A 11 -5.57 -46.33 15.04
CA ALA A 11 -5.27 -44.93 15.34
C ALA A 11 -5.69 -44.05 14.17
N LEU A 12 -6.75 -43.26 14.35
CA LEU A 12 -7.21 -42.26 13.41
C LEU A 12 -6.27 -41.06 13.54
N CYS A 13 -5.25 -40.97 12.65
CA CYS A 13 -4.46 -39.77 12.48
C CYS A 13 -5.35 -38.71 11.81
N ALA A 14 -5.91 -37.81 12.58
CA ALA A 14 -6.50 -36.59 12.06
C ALA A 14 -5.38 -35.77 11.42
N ALA A 15 -5.37 -35.69 10.10
CA ALA A 15 -4.48 -34.80 9.37
C ALA A 15 -4.88 -33.34 9.73
N VAL A 16 -4.10 -32.70 10.60
CA VAL A 16 -4.19 -31.25 10.84
C VAL A 16 -3.70 -30.61 9.54
N ALA A 17 -4.62 -30.11 8.72
CA ALA A 17 -4.25 -29.31 7.55
C ALA A 17 -3.44 -28.10 8.05
N PRO A 18 -2.28 -27.80 7.41
CA PRO A 18 -1.50 -26.64 7.82
C PRO A 18 -2.35 -25.38 7.63
N ALA A 19 -2.28 -24.47 8.61
CA ALA A 19 -3.02 -23.20 8.65
C ALA A 19 -2.71 -22.22 7.47
N TRP A 20 -1.93 -22.66 6.52
CA TRP A 20 -1.46 -21.95 5.32
C TRP A 20 -2.10 -22.49 4.02
N ALA A 21 -3.20 -23.21 4.10
CA ALA A 21 -3.91 -23.67 2.92
C ALA A 21 -4.33 -22.46 2.08
N GLU A 22 -4.06 -22.53 0.79
CA GLU A 22 -4.51 -21.53 -0.17
C GLU A 22 -6.04 -21.44 -0.07
N GLU A 23 -6.56 -20.22 0.14
CA GLU A 23 -8.00 -20.00 0.26
C GLU A 23 -8.72 -20.38 -1.03
N ASP A 24 -9.91 -20.96 -0.88
CA ASP A 24 -10.77 -21.34 -1.99
C ASP A 24 -11.03 -20.15 -2.94
N PRO A 25 -10.94 -20.33 -4.27
CA PRO A 25 -11.24 -19.29 -5.24
C PRO A 25 -12.64 -18.67 -5.08
N GLU A 26 -13.65 -19.46 -4.72
CA GLU A 26 -15.03 -18.95 -4.48
C GLU A 26 -15.07 -18.03 -3.24
N ALA A 27 -14.39 -18.41 -2.16
CA ALA A 27 -14.30 -17.59 -0.96
C ALA A 27 -13.56 -16.26 -1.22
N ARG A 28 -12.50 -16.29 -2.05
CA ARG A 28 -11.78 -15.07 -2.48
C ARG A 28 -12.69 -14.15 -3.31
N ALA A 29 -13.43 -14.72 -4.26
CA ALA A 29 -14.35 -13.94 -5.08
C ALA A 29 -15.48 -13.31 -4.26
N ALA A 30 -16.05 -14.04 -3.29
CA ALA A 30 -17.05 -13.52 -2.36
C ALA A 30 -16.48 -12.37 -1.52
N ARG A 31 -15.29 -12.55 -0.93
CA ARG A 31 -14.62 -11.50 -0.17
C ARG A 31 -14.41 -10.23 -1.00
N TRP A 32 -13.90 -10.38 -2.22
CA TRP A 32 -13.73 -9.22 -3.12
C TRP A 32 -15.05 -8.54 -3.45
N ALA A 33 -16.13 -9.29 -3.62
CA ALA A 33 -17.46 -8.70 -3.85
C ALA A 33 -17.91 -7.85 -2.66
N ASP A 34 -17.73 -8.35 -1.43
CA ASP A 34 -18.05 -7.61 -0.20
C ASP A 34 -17.18 -6.36 -0.04
N LEU A 35 -15.87 -6.46 -0.31
CA LEU A 35 -14.93 -5.34 -0.25
C LEU A 35 -15.24 -4.27 -1.29
N LYS A 36 -15.56 -4.66 -2.53
CA LYS A 36 -16.01 -3.71 -3.56
C LYS A 36 -17.22 -2.92 -3.10
N HIS A 37 -18.21 -3.62 -2.55
CA HIS A 37 -19.43 -2.95 -2.05
C HIS A 37 -19.12 -2.02 -0.88
N ALA A 38 -18.27 -2.45 0.07
CA ALA A 38 -17.89 -1.63 1.22
C ALA A 38 -17.12 -0.36 0.84
N VAL A 39 -16.22 -0.44 -0.16
CA VAL A 39 -15.35 0.68 -0.55
C VAL A 39 -15.99 1.57 -1.62
N PHE A 40 -16.68 0.98 -2.60
CA PHE A 40 -17.17 1.70 -3.77
C PHE A 40 -18.71 1.77 -3.86
N GLY A 41 -19.44 1.13 -2.92
CA GLY A 41 -20.90 1.05 -2.96
C GLY A 41 -21.38 0.23 -4.16
N GLU A 42 -22.44 0.73 -4.79
CA GLU A 42 -23.04 0.11 -5.99
C GLU A 42 -22.29 0.43 -7.30
N ARG A 43 -21.14 1.11 -7.22
CA ARG A 43 -20.38 1.47 -8.42
C ARG A 43 -19.76 0.22 -9.04
N GLU A 44 -19.93 0.08 -10.35
CA GLU A 44 -19.31 -1.00 -11.10
C GLU A 44 -17.78 -0.85 -11.13
N VAL A 45 -17.06 -1.92 -10.85
CA VAL A 45 -15.60 -2.02 -10.99
C VAL A 45 -15.31 -2.97 -12.15
N ALA A 46 -14.90 -2.40 -13.27
CA ALA A 46 -14.61 -3.12 -14.50
C ALA A 46 -13.20 -3.72 -14.49
N ASP A 47 -12.93 -4.66 -15.41
CA ASP A 47 -11.59 -5.14 -15.68
C ASP A 47 -10.69 -3.99 -16.16
N GLY A 48 -9.54 -3.82 -15.52
CA GLY A 48 -8.58 -2.77 -15.81
C GLY A 48 -7.55 -3.12 -16.88
N ALA A 49 -7.69 -4.23 -17.60
CA ALA A 49 -6.73 -4.63 -18.64
C ALA A 49 -6.45 -3.49 -19.64
N GLY A 50 -5.18 -3.15 -19.82
CA GLY A 50 -4.75 -2.05 -20.68
C GLY A 50 -4.92 -0.63 -20.07
N ILE A 51 -5.47 -0.50 -18.87
CA ILE A 51 -5.68 0.77 -18.15
C ILE A 51 -4.79 0.84 -16.92
N ILE A 52 -4.88 -0.19 -16.07
CA ILE A 52 -4.12 -0.33 -14.85
C ILE A 52 -3.46 -1.72 -14.79
N ALA A 53 -2.25 -1.77 -14.28
CA ALA A 53 -1.55 -3.01 -13.95
C ALA A 53 -1.02 -2.94 -12.52
N LEU A 54 -1.10 -4.07 -11.81
CA LEU A 54 -0.55 -4.23 -10.47
C LEU A 54 0.55 -5.30 -10.50
N ASP A 55 1.76 -4.91 -10.10
CA ASP A 55 2.86 -5.83 -9.88
C ASP A 55 3.18 -5.96 -8.40
N ALA A 56 3.38 -7.20 -7.96
CA ALA A 56 3.81 -7.57 -6.62
C ALA A 56 4.48 -8.96 -6.69
N PRO A 57 5.39 -9.29 -5.76
CA PRO A 57 6.03 -10.59 -5.74
C PRO A 57 5.00 -11.70 -5.47
N ALA A 58 5.04 -12.79 -6.26
CA ALA A 58 4.15 -13.94 -6.05
C ALA A 58 4.33 -14.56 -4.65
N ARG A 59 5.53 -14.43 -4.07
CA ARG A 59 5.87 -14.77 -2.68
C ARG A 59 6.75 -13.66 -2.12
N ALA A 60 6.30 -13.01 -1.05
CA ALA A 60 7.08 -11.99 -0.37
C ALA A 60 8.09 -12.62 0.59
N GLN A 61 9.29 -12.01 0.67
CA GLN A 61 10.32 -12.38 1.65
C GLN A 61 9.96 -11.86 3.05
N ASP A 62 9.31 -10.70 3.11
CA ASP A 62 8.81 -10.06 4.33
C ASP A 62 7.36 -9.64 4.11
N ALA A 63 6.47 -10.22 4.89
CA ALA A 63 5.04 -9.95 4.81
C ALA A 63 4.66 -8.56 5.36
N ALA A 64 5.51 -7.92 6.16
CA ALA A 64 5.30 -6.57 6.67
C ALA A 64 5.76 -5.47 5.67
N LEU A 65 6.53 -5.85 4.63
CA LEU A 65 7.16 -4.91 3.69
C LEU A 65 6.99 -5.35 2.23
N VAL A 66 5.80 -5.77 1.84
CA VAL A 66 5.52 -6.27 0.47
C VAL A 66 5.52 -5.10 -0.52
N PRO A 67 6.48 -5.05 -1.46
CA PRO A 67 6.51 -3.98 -2.46
C PRO A 67 5.40 -4.18 -3.49
N ILE A 68 4.76 -3.09 -3.87
CA ILE A 68 3.79 -3.04 -4.96
C ILE A 68 4.13 -1.92 -5.94
N THR A 69 3.84 -2.16 -7.20
CA THR A 69 3.90 -1.16 -8.27
C THR A 69 2.58 -1.14 -9.01
N VAL A 70 1.95 0.01 -9.03
CA VAL A 70 0.79 0.28 -9.89
C VAL A 70 1.26 1.07 -11.09
N SER A 71 0.98 0.57 -12.29
CA SER A 71 1.27 1.23 -13.54
C SER A 71 -0.05 1.60 -14.22
N LEU A 72 -0.16 2.84 -14.68
CA LEU A 72 -1.33 3.35 -15.37
C LEU A 72 -0.96 3.69 -16.81
N SER A 73 -1.82 3.32 -17.74
CA SER A 73 -1.65 3.72 -19.13
C SER A 73 -1.84 5.23 -19.25
N ALA A 74 -0.93 5.88 -19.97
CA ALA A 74 -1.11 7.29 -20.31
C ALA A 74 -2.39 7.41 -21.16
N GLY A 75 -3.39 8.13 -20.68
CA GLY A 75 -4.64 8.38 -21.39
C GLY A 75 -4.38 9.20 -22.66
N GLY A 76 -4.05 8.51 -23.75
CA GLY A 76 -3.84 9.10 -25.07
C GLY A 76 -4.55 8.26 -26.12
N GLY A 77 -5.74 8.66 -26.55
CA GLY A 77 -6.56 7.95 -27.53
C GLY A 77 -7.97 7.64 -27.02
N ALA A 78 -8.70 6.76 -27.67
CA ALA A 78 -10.09 6.37 -27.31
C ALA A 78 -10.20 5.52 -26.02
N GLY A 79 -9.28 5.74 -25.04
CA GLY A 79 -9.27 5.09 -23.74
C GLY A 79 -10.04 5.86 -22.68
N PRO A 80 -10.22 5.27 -21.47
CA PRO A 80 -10.89 5.92 -20.36
C PRO A 80 -10.17 7.23 -20.00
N GLY A 81 -10.92 8.17 -19.44
CA GLY A 81 -10.43 9.49 -19.05
C GLY A 81 -9.23 9.44 -18.11
N LYS A 82 -8.64 10.58 -17.83
CA LYS A 82 -7.48 10.71 -16.93
C LYS A 82 -7.79 10.07 -15.56
N VAL A 83 -6.87 9.27 -15.06
CA VAL A 83 -6.98 8.68 -13.71
C VAL A 83 -6.77 9.77 -12.66
N LYS A 84 -7.72 9.94 -11.75
CA LYS A 84 -7.66 10.89 -10.63
C LYS A 84 -7.28 10.26 -9.31
N ALA A 85 -7.47 8.94 -9.15
CA ALA A 85 -7.11 8.24 -7.92
C ALA A 85 -6.81 6.75 -8.17
N VAL A 86 -5.99 6.19 -7.28
CA VAL A 86 -5.75 4.74 -7.18
C VAL A 86 -6.03 4.31 -5.74
N TRP A 87 -6.86 3.29 -5.61
CA TRP A 87 -7.18 2.62 -4.35
C TRP A 87 -6.41 1.32 -4.26
N VAL A 88 -5.74 1.07 -3.13
CA VAL A 88 -4.99 -0.16 -2.90
C VAL A 88 -5.67 -0.94 -1.80
N VAL A 89 -6.10 -2.16 -2.10
CA VAL A 89 -6.83 -3.05 -1.20
C VAL A 89 -6.04 -4.35 -1.04
N VAL A 90 -5.88 -4.81 0.20
CA VAL A 90 -5.26 -6.09 0.57
C VAL A 90 -6.36 -6.95 1.18
N ASP A 91 -6.98 -7.81 0.38
CA ASP A 91 -8.27 -8.44 0.73
C ASP A 91 -8.24 -9.21 2.05
N GLY A 92 -7.14 -9.88 2.36
CA GLY A 92 -7.00 -10.69 3.57
C GLY A 92 -6.56 -9.96 4.82
N ASN A 93 -6.38 -8.64 4.77
CA ASN A 93 -5.98 -7.87 5.94
C ASN A 93 -7.19 -7.53 6.84
N PRO A 94 -6.99 -7.38 8.15
CA PRO A 94 -8.04 -6.92 9.09
C PRO A 94 -8.60 -5.54 8.73
N SER A 95 -7.77 -4.63 8.20
CA SER A 95 -8.17 -3.41 7.51
C SER A 95 -7.72 -3.51 6.05
N PRO A 96 -8.60 -3.88 5.13
CA PRO A 96 -8.22 -4.21 3.76
C PRO A 96 -7.73 -2.99 2.95
N LEU A 97 -8.29 -1.80 3.16
CA LEU A 97 -7.85 -0.60 2.44
C LEU A 97 -6.49 -0.16 2.97
N ALA A 98 -5.45 -0.28 2.13
CA ALA A 98 -4.11 0.22 2.46
C ALA A 98 -4.00 1.74 2.25
N GLY A 99 -4.73 2.27 1.27
CA GLY A 99 -4.82 3.71 1.05
C GLY A 99 -5.48 4.07 -0.27
N ALA A 100 -5.93 5.33 -0.34
CA ALA A 100 -6.42 5.99 -1.53
C ALA A 100 -5.44 7.09 -1.94
N PHE A 101 -4.83 6.94 -3.10
CA PHE A 101 -3.83 7.84 -3.67
C PHE A 101 -4.50 8.73 -4.71
N LYS A 102 -4.73 10.00 -4.39
CA LYS A 102 -5.46 10.97 -5.22
C LYS A 102 -4.46 11.89 -5.91
N PHE A 103 -4.50 11.94 -7.23
CA PHE A 103 -3.59 12.71 -8.06
C PHE A 103 -4.09 14.14 -8.26
N GLY A 104 -3.22 15.11 -8.01
CA GLY A 104 -3.50 16.51 -8.25
C GLY A 104 -3.15 16.98 -9.67
N PRO A 105 -3.34 18.27 -9.96
CA PRO A 105 -3.03 18.85 -11.29
C PRO A 105 -1.57 18.70 -11.71
N ALA A 106 -0.64 18.76 -10.74
CA ALA A 106 0.79 18.62 -11.01
C ALA A 106 1.28 17.15 -10.97
N ALA A 107 0.39 16.16 -10.87
CA ALA A 107 0.76 14.75 -10.88
C ALA A 107 1.05 14.23 -12.29
N ASP A 108 1.99 13.29 -12.37
CA ASP A 108 2.10 12.31 -13.45
C ASP A 108 1.68 10.94 -12.90
N PRO A 109 0.45 10.49 -13.16
CA PRO A 109 -0.09 9.30 -12.52
C PRO A 109 0.42 7.98 -13.09
N ARG A 110 1.30 7.99 -14.09
CA ARG A 110 1.74 6.77 -14.83
C ARG A 110 2.28 5.66 -13.95
N SER A 111 2.84 5.97 -12.78
CA SER A 111 3.39 4.96 -11.88
C SER A 111 3.28 5.40 -10.43
N LEU A 112 2.84 4.48 -9.59
CA LEU A 112 2.81 4.61 -8.14
C LEU A 112 3.45 3.37 -7.53
N LYS A 113 4.44 3.55 -6.62
CA LYS A 113 5.04 2.43 -5.90
C LYS A 113 4.97 2.69 -4.41
N THR A 114 4.66 1.65 -3.65
CA THR A 114 4.71 1.69 -2.19
C THR A 114 4.92 0.29 -1.61
N ARG A 115 4.78 0.14 -0.31
CA ARG A 115 4.85 -1.16 0.39
C ARG A 115 3.65 -1.30 1.30
N VAL A 116 3.10 -2.51 1.33
CA VAL A 116 1.95 -2.86 2.17
C VAL A 116 2.28 -4.04 3.10
N ARG A 117 1.53 -4.15 4.19
CA ARG A 117 1.51 -5.35 5.03
C ARG A 117 0.54 -6.35 4.43
N VAL A 118 0.87 -7.63 4.51
CA VAL A 118 0.01 -8.74 4.07
C VAL A 118 -0.11 -9.75 5.20
N ASP A 119 -1.31 -9.95 5.71
CA ASP A 119 -1.53 -10.79 6.89
C ASP A 119 -1.73 -12.26 6.57
N GLN A 120 -2.29 -12.58 5.42
CA GLN A 120 -2.49 -13.95 4.93
C GLN A 120 -2.33 -14.01 3.41
N TYR A 121 -2.19 -15.23 2.86
CA TYR A 121 -2.17 -15.46 1.42
C TYR A 121 -3.46 -14.90 0.81
N THR A 122 -3.33 -13.92 -0.09
CA THR A 122 -4.49 -13.14 -0.53
C THR A 122 -4.29 -12.51 -1.92
N LEU A 123 -5.39 -12.02 -2.49
CA LEU A 123 -5.34 -11.06 -3.58
C LEU A 123 -5.04 -9.65 -3.02
N LEU A 124 -4.27 -8.91 -3.79
CA LEU A 124 -4.18 -7.47 -3.72
C LEU A 124 -4.94 -6.92 -4.91
N HIS A 125 -5.70 -5.86 -4.70
CA HIS A 125 -6.36 -5.13 -5.77
C HIS A 125 -5.85 -3.68 -5.83
N ALA A 126 -5.60 -3.20 -7.04
CA ALA A 126 -5.43 -1.79 -7.34
C ALA A 126 -6.59 -1.34 -8.21
N VAL A 127 -7.33 -0.33 -7.76
CA VAL A 127 -8.50 0.19 -8.48
C VAL A 127 -8.21 1.62 -8.91
N ALA A 128 -8.18 1.87 -10.23
CA ALA A 128 -8.07 3.20 -10.79
C ALA A 128 -9.47 3.83 -10.88
N GLU A 129 -9.58 5.07 -10.43
CA GLU A 129 -10.76 5.91 -10.61
C GLU A 129 -10.44 7.02 -11.61
N THR A 130 -11.23 7.10 -12.66
CA THR A 130 -11.10 8.12 -13.71
C THR A 130 -11.87 9.40 -13.37
N GLU A 131 -11.56 10.51 -14.04
CA GLU A 131 -12.24 11.79 -13.81
C GLU A 131 -13.75 11.73 -14.08
N ASP A 132 -14.17 10.89 -15.04
CA ASP A 132 -15.58 10.61 -15.36
C ASP A 132 -16.26 9.63 -14.39
N GLY A 133 -15.51 9.13 -13.39
CA GLY A 133 -16.02 8.33 -12.29
C GLY A 133 -16.07 6.83 -12.53
N HIS A 134 -15.53 6.32 -13.63
CA HIS A 134 -15.41 4.87 -13.84
C HIS A 134 -14.29 4.26 -12.96
N LEU A 135 -14.48 2.99 -12.60
CA LEU A 135 -13.53 2.22 -11.79
C LEU A 135 -13.02 1.03 -12.60
N TYR A 136 -11.69 0.84 -12.56
CA TYR A 136 -11.00 -0.24 -13.26
C TYR A 136 -10.03 -0.93 -12.30
N ALA A 137 -10.11 -2.25 -12.17
CA ALA A 137 -9.28 -3.02 -11.24
C ALA A 137 -8.23 -3.87 -11.95
N ALA A 138 -7.07 -3.95 -11.32
CA ALA A 138 -6.08 -5.00 -11.54
C ALA A 138 -5.83 -5.74 -10.24
N GLU A 139 -5.53 -7.04 -10.32
CA GLU A 139 -5.31 -7.89 -9.16
C GLU A 139 -3.98 -8.64 -9.22
N ARG A 140 -3.45 -9.01 -8.04
CA ARG A 140 -2.26 -9.84 -7.92
C ARG A 140 -2.36 -10.73 -6.68
N TYR A 141 -2.22 -12.04 -6.86
CA TYR A 141 -2.15 -12.98 -5.74
C TYR A 141 -0.76 -12.99 -5.13
N VAL A 142 -0.68 -12.84 -3.79
CA VAL A 142 0.56 -12.79 -3.03
C VAL A 142 0.54 -13.83 -1.91
N LYS A 143 1.60 -14.64 -1.85
CA LYS A 143 1.84 -15.60 -0.76
C LYS A 143 2.74 -14.94 0.28
N ALA A 144 2.11 -14.33 1.28
CA ALA A 144 2.74 -13.74 2.46
C ALA A 144 1.79 -13.89 3.65
N ALA A 145 2.31 -13.99 4.87
CA ALA A 145 1.48 -14.15 6.06
C ALA A 145 2.13 -13.54 7.30
N GLY A 146 1.28 -13.05 8.23
CA GLY A 146 1.71 -12.49 9.51
C GLY A 146 2.27 -11.07 9.43
N GLY A 147 2.10 -10.36 8.32
CA GLY A 147 2.65 -9.02 8.16
C GLY A 147 2.04 -7.98 9.09
N CYS A 148 0.79 -8.18 9.53
CA CYS A 148 0.12 -7.26 10.46
C CYS A 148 0.55 -7.49 11.92
N SER A 149 0.91 -8.72 12.29
CA SER A 149 1.39 -9.07 13.64
C SER A 149 2.91 -9.06 13.75
N ALA A 150 3.64 -8.93 12.63
CA ALA A 150 5.10 -8.87 12.63
C ALA A 150 5.61 -7.74 13.53
N PRO A 151 6.58 -7.99 14.42
CA PRO A 151 7.17 -6.94 15.23
C PRO A 151 7.85 -5.91 14.32
N SER A 152 7.98 -4.67 14.82
CA SER A 152 8.76 -3.66 14.12
C SER A 152 10.20 -4.17 13.92
N THR A 153 10.76 -3.94 12.74
CA THR A 153 12.16 -4.31 12.42
C THR A 153 13.18 -3.43 13.12
N LYS A 154 12.73 -2.34 13.76
CA LYS A 154 13.59 -1.35 14.42
C LYS A 154 13.38 -1.31 15.91
N ASP A 155 14.46 -0.91 16.61
CA ASP A 155 14.36 -0.51 18.00
C ASP A 155 13.28 0.56 18.18
N PRO A 156 12.29 0.37 19.08
CA PRO A 156 11.18 1.31 19.25
C PRO A 156 11.65 2.72 19.64
N GLN A 157 12.72 2.87 20.44
CA GLN A 157 13.25 4.18 20.83
C GLN A 157 13.87 4.88 19.63
N LEU A 158 14.62 4.16 18.79
CA LEU A 158 15.19 4.68 17.55
C LEU A 158 14.10 5.08 16.55
N ALA A 159 13.05 4.27 16.41
CA ALA A 159 11.89 4.58 15.55
C ALA A 159 11.21 5.88 16.01
N MET A 160 10.98 6.02 17.32
CA MET A 160 10.37 7.23 17.89
C MET A 160 11.26 8.46 17.78
N SER A 161 12.59 8.34 17.89
CA SER A 161 13.54 9.47 17.72
C SER A 161 13.57 10.03 16.30
N ARG A 162 13.12 9.24 15.32
CA ARG A 162 13.05 9.62 13.90
C ARG A 162 11.63 9.93 13.42
N LEU A 163 10.66 9.86 14.32
CA LEU A 163 9.25 10.04 13.97
C LEU A 163 9.03 11.34 13.20
N GLY A 164 8.38 11.23 12.04
CA GLY A 164 8.07 12.36 11.18
C GLY A 164 9.25 12.92 10.36
N GLN A 165 10.46 12.35 10.50
CA GLN A 165 11.56 12.72 9.61
C GLN A 165 11.25 12.24 8.19
N MET A 166 11.49 13.12 7.21
CA MET A 166 11.21 12.84 5.82
C MET A 166 12.47 13.02 4.97
N ARG A 167 12.58 12.19 3.93
CA ARG A 167 13.60 12.30 2.90
C ARG A 167 12.93 12.23 1.53
N LEU A 168 13.34 13.11 0.64
CA LEU A 168 12.91 13.11 -0.75
C LEU A 168 14.14 12.93 -1.65
N ARG A 169 14.01 12.09 -2.64
CA ARG A 169 15.01 11.91 -3.70
C ARG A 169 14.30 11.91 -5.04
N LEU A 170 14.89 12.52 -6.03
CA LEU A 170 14.43 12.45 -7.41
C LEU A 170 15.22 11.38 -8.17
N ASP A 171 14.62 10.81 -9.21
CA ASP A 171 15.33 9.97 -10.16
C ASP A 171 16.20 10.84 -11.08
N GLY A 172 17.40 10.35 -11.37
CA GLY A 172 18.37 11.05 -12.21
C GLY A 172 19.16 12.14 -11.47
N GLU A 173 20.20 12.63 -12.13
CA GLU A 173 21.08 13.71 -11.63
C GLU A 173 20.82 15.05 -12.36
N ALA A 174 19.96 15.03 -13.39
CA ALA A 174 19.64 16.22 -14.16
C ALA A 174 18.73 17.17 -13.38
N PRO A 175 18.91 18.49 -13.52
CA PRO A 175 18.00 19.46 -12.93
C PRO A 175 16.58 19.27 -13.48
N LEU A 176 15.57 19.56 -12.65
CA LEU A 176 14.18 19.51 -13.06
C LEU A 176 13.93 20.49 -14.22
N ARG A 177 13.16 20.04 -15.20
CA ARG A 177 12.73 20.87 -16.31
C ARG A 177 11.24 21.10 -16.23
N GLU A 178 10.83 22.35 -16.41
CA GLU A 178 9.43 22.72 -16.44
C GLU A 178 8.68 21.98 -17.54
N GLY A 179 7.52 21.40 -17.21
CA GLY A 179 6.70 20.64 -18.14
C GLY A 179 7.18 19.20 -18.42
N GLU A 180 8.38 18.80 -17.99
CA GLU A 180 8.87 17.43 -18.13
C GLU A 180 8.53 16.60 -16.87
N ALA A 181 8.04 15.39 -17.08
CA ALA A 181 7.71 14.50 -15.96
C ALA A 181 8.97 14.06 -15.21
N ALA A 182 8.92 14.11 -13.89
CA ALA A 182 9.96 13.66 -12.98
C ALA A 182 9.39 12.65 -11.99
N THR A 183 10.26 11.78 -11.45
CA THR A 183 9.89 10.80 -10.43
C THR A 183 10.50 11.18 -9.09
N ALA A 184 9.68 11.18 -8.04
CA ALA A 184 10.08 11.43 -6.67
C ALA A 184 9.90 10.17 -5.80
N HIS A 185 10.85 9.96 -4.88
CA HIS A 185 10.81 8.95 -3.84
C HIS A 185 10.72 9.64 -2.48
N LEU A 186 9.57 9.61 -1.88
CA LEU A 186 9.32 10.14 -0.54
C LEU A 186 9.40 9.02 0.49
N LEU A 187 10.32 9.14 1.44
CA LEU A 187 10.38 8.29 2.62
C LEU A 187 9.93 9.09 3.83
N ILE A 188 9.01 8.53 4.62
CA ILE A 188 8.53 9.09 5.87
C ILE A 188 8.92 8.11 6.99
N SER A 189 9.70 8.57 7.96
CA SER A 189 10.02 7.75 9.14
C SER A 189 8.85 7.73 10.09
N HIS A 190 8.15 6.60 10.11
CA HIS A 190 6.97 6.39 10.95
C HIS A 190 6.81 4.88 11.24
N PRO A 191 6.58 4.45 12.49
CA PRO A 191 6.48 3.03 12.82
C PRO A 191 5.24 2.36 12.21
N ASN A 192 4.21 3.11 11.87
CA ASN A 192 2.93 2.59 11.36
C ASN A 192 2.44 1.38 12.16
N ASN A 193 2.45 1.52 13.50
CA ASN A 193 1.92 0.49 14.39
C ASN A 193 0.42 0.34 14.15
N ASN A 194 -0.02 -0.88 13.92
CA ASN A 194 -1.41 -1.20 13.58
C ASN A 194 -2.22 -1.73 14.78
N GLY A 195 -1.61 -1.86 15.96
CA GLY A 195 -2.25 -2.37 17.17
C GLY A 195 -2.25 -3.90 17.31
N MET A 196 -1.76 -4.64 16.32
CA MET A 196 -1.68 -6.12 16.36
C MET A 196 -0.27 -6.64 16.66
N GLN A 197 0.72 -5.75 16.65
CA GLN A 197 2.10 -6.09 16.99
C GLN A 197 2.25 -6.27 18.49
N VAL A 198 3.07 -7.24 18.90
CA VAL A 198 3.40 -7.50 20.29
C VAL A 198 4.84 -7.07 20.55
N ASP A 199 5.03 -6.25 21.58
CA ASP A 199 6.35 -5.87 22.08
C ASP A 199 7.06 -7.11 22.65
N GLN A 200 8.27 -7.36 22.16
CA GLN A 200 9.00 -8.59 22.45
C GLN A 200 9.57 -8.66 23.89
N VAL A 201 9.59 -7.55 24.60
CA VAL A 201 10.10 -7.44 25.98
C VAL A 201 8.95 -7.50 26.98
N THR A 202 7.93 -6.68 26.74
CA THR A 202 6.79 -6.56 27.67
C THR A 202 5.68 -7.57 27.40
N HIS A 203 5.65 -8.20 26.21
CA HIS A 203 4.59 -9.08 25.72
C HIS A 203 3.20 -8.41 25.67
N LEU A 204 3.16 -7.09 25.63
CA LEU A 204 1.94 -6.31 25.48
C LEU A 204 1.74 -5.91 24.01
N PHE A 205 0.48 -5.69 23.63
CA PHE A 205 0.18 -5.11 22.33
C PHE A 205 0.73 -3.68 22.24
N VAL A 206 1.40 -3.39 21.12
CA VAL A 206 1.84 -2.02 20.80
C VAL A 206 0.63 -1.19 20.40
N PRO A 207 0.34 -0.07 21.08
CA PRO A 207 -0.78 0.78 20.70
C PRO A 207 -0.72 1.23 19.22
N PRO A 208 -1.86 1.30 18.52
CA PRO A 208 -1.88 1.74 17.14
C PRO A 208 -1.42 3.20 17.04
N ARG A 209 -0.53 3.45 16.10
CA ARG A 209 -0.10 4.78 15.69
C ARG A 209 0.39 4.71 14.25
N TYR A 210 -0.38 5.26 13.34
CA TYR A 210 -0.16 5.13 11.90
C TYR A 210 -0.49 6.44 11.17
N ILE A 211 0.06 6.60 10.00
CA ILE A 211 -0.22 7.74 9.13
C ILE A 211 -1.65 7.61 8.59
N GLN A 212 -2.41 8.70 8.67
CA GLN A 212 -3.77 8.82 8.12
C GLN A 212 -3.78 9.64 6.82
N ASP A 213 -3.04 10.77 6.81
CA ASP A 213 -3.03 11.65 5.65
C ASP A 213 -1.62 12.03 5.25
N ILE A 214 -1.36 12.06 3.94
CA ILE A 214 -0.16 12.62 3.34
C ILE A 214 -0.59 13.57 2.23
N THR A 215 -0.10 14.80 2.26
CA THR A 215 -0.30 15.77 1.17
C THR A 215 1.05 16.19 0.62
N VAL A 216 1.22 16.08 -0.69
CA VAL A 216 2.43 16.50 -1.41
C VAL A 216 2.06 17.59 -2.42
N ARG A 217 2.76 18.73 -2.36
CA ARG A 217 2.60 19.86 -3.29
C ARG A 217 3.95 20.23 -3.91
N TYR A 218 3.91 20.66 -5.16
CA TYR A 218 5.04 21.31 -5.81
C TYR A 218 4.68 22.79 -6.03
N GLY A 219 5.43 23.71 -5.40
CA GLY A 219 4.96 25.08 -5.27
C GLY A 219 3.61 25.12 -4.54
N ASP A 220 2.58 25.66 -5.21
CA ASP A 220 1.22 25.70 -4.67
C ASP A 220 0.31 24.60 -5.25
N GLU A 221 0.77 23.88 -6.27
CA GLU A 221 0.00 22.86 -6.95
C GLU A 221 0.04 21.51 -6.22
N LEU A 222 -1.13 20.87 -6.09
CA LEU A 222 -1.23 19.52 -5.55
C LEU A 222 -0.61 18.51 -6.51
N VAL A 223 0.28 17.67 -5.98
CA VAL A 223 0.83 16.50 -6.68
C VAL A 223 0.08 15.25 -6.26
N LEU A 224 0.04 14.97 -4.95
CA LEU A 224 -0.53 13.74 -4.42
C LEU A 224 -1.18 14.01 -3.06
N SER A 225 -2.36 13.44 -2.85
CA SER A 225 -2.97 13.30 -1.52
C SER A 225 -3.23 11.83 -1.26
N VAL A 226 -2.89 11.34 -0.08
CA VAL A 226 -3.06 9.94 0.31
C VAL A 226 -3.88 9.86 1.58
N ASP A 227 -5.04 9.20 1.51
CA ASP A 227 -5.74 8.74 2.69
C ASP A 227 -5.20 7.33 2.98
N ALA A 228 -4.42 7.17 4.06
CA ALA A 228 -3.73 5.93 4.40
C ALA A 228 -4.35 5.23 5.61
N ASP A 229 -4.13 3.93 5.73
CA ASP A 229 -4.59 3.13 6.85
C ASP A 229 -3.49 2.13 7.28
N ILE A 230 -3.79 1.33 8.30
CA ILE A 230 -2.88 0.41 9.00
C ILE A 230 -2.21 -0.64 8.12
N SER A 231 -2.75 -0.91 6.93
CA SER A 231 -2.17 -1.82 5.95
C SER A 231 -0.98 -1.24 5.17
N LEU A 232 -0.72 0.08 5.29
CA LEU A 232 0.53 0.67 4.81
C LEU A 232 1.70 0.24 5.71
N SER A 233 2.85 -0.11 5.13
CA SER A 233 4.01 -0.63 5.87
C SER A 233 4.64 0.42 6.80
N GLU A 234 5.51 -0.02 7.72
CA GLU A 234 6.39 0.89 8.48
C GLU A 234 7.33 1.66 7.54
N ASP A 235 7.76 2.85 7.94
CA ASP A 235 8.61 3.75 7.16
C ASP A 235 8.19 3.78 5.69
N PRO A 236 6.95 4.24 5.39
CA PRO A 236 6.43 4.17 4.03
C PRO A 236 7.32 4.93 3.06
N VAL A 237 7.60 4.25 1.95
CA VAL A 237 8.23 4.86 0.78
C VAL A 237 7.17 4.96 -0.30
N ILE A 238 6.88 6.17 -0.76
CA ILE A 238 5.95 6.41 -1.85
C ILE A 238 6.73 6.96 -3.02
N THR A 239 6.72 6.24 -4.14
CA THR A 239 7.28 6.70 -5.41
C THR A 239 6.15 7.16 -6.30
N PHE A 240 6.24 8.37 -6.80
CA PHE A 240 5.21 9.00 -7.64
C PHE A 240 5.83 9.90 -8.70
N GLY A 241 5.11 10.07 -9.80
CA GLY A 241 5.47 11.01 -10.84
C GLY A 241 4.84 12.39 -10.61
N PHE A 242 5.53 13.43 -11.06
CA PHE A 242 5.00 14.79 -11.09
C PHE A 242 5.56 15.58 -12.28
N VAL A 243 4.85 16.64 -12.65
CA VAL A 243 5.26 17.55 -13.73
C VAL A 243 5.48 18.92 -13.10
N PRO A 244 6.74 19.37 -12.94
CA PRO A 244 7.03 20.67 -12.36
C PRO A 244 6.46 21.80 -13.23
N GLN A 245 5.77 22.75 -12.59
CA GLN A 245 5.28 23.98 -13.18
C GLN A 245 5.91 25.14 -12.41
N GLY A 246 6.79 25.90 -13.09
CA GLY A 246 7.54 26.95 -12.43
C GLY A 246 8.61 26.45 -11.45
N VAL A 247 9.02 27.30 -10.51
CA VAL A 247 10.05 27.03 -9.50
C VAL A 247 9.43 27.07 -8.12
N GLY A 248 9.62 26.03 -7.34
CA GLY A 248 9.12 25.96 -5.96
C GLY A 248 9.65 24.76 -5.18
N PRO A 249 9.50 24.74 -3.86
CA PRO A 249 9.81 23.59 -3.07
C PRO A 249 8.76 22.48 -3.28
N MET A 250 9.16 21.23 -3.04
CA MET A 250 8.19 20.19 -2.78
C MET A 250 7.88 20.19 -1.30
N ARG A 251 6.60 20.43 -0.97
CA ARG A 251 6.08 20.49 0.39
C ARG A 251 5.38 19.20 0.72
N VAL A 252 5.65 18.65 1.89
CA VAL A 252 5.04 17.43 2.38
C VAL A 252 4.45 17.67 3.75
N ASP A 253 3.15 17.41 3.88
CA ASP A 253 2.40 17.44 5.14
C ASP A 253 1.91 16.04 5.45
N VAL A 254 2.05 15.62 6.70
CA VAL A 254 1.62 14.30 7.18
C VAL A 254 0.83 14.46 8.47
N LEU A 255 -0.28 13.75 8.59
CA LEU A 255 -1.08 13.61 9.81
C LEU A 255 -1.10 12.16 10.24
N ASP A 256 -0.83 11.89 11.53
CA ASP A 256 -0.96 10.55 12.09
C ASP A 256 -2.23 10.37 12.95
N SER A 257 -2.54 9.14 13.32
CA SER A 257 -3.71 8.78 14.12
C SER A 257 -3.70 9.33 15.55
N SER A 258 -2.54 9.81 16.04
CA SER A 258 -2.43 10.53 17.32
C SER A 258 -2.60 12.03 17.17
N GLN A 259 -3.01 12.52 15.99
CA GLN A 259 -3.16 13.94 15.63
C GLN A 259 -1.85 14.71 15.56
N ALA A 260 -0.70 14.02 15.53
CA ALA A 260 0.58 14.66 15.29
C ALA A 260 0.71 15.06 13.81
N ARG A 261 1.22 16.28 13.60
CA ARG A 261 1.43 16.83 12.25
C ARG A 261 2.92 16.97 12.01
N PHE A 262 3.36 16.53 10.83
CA PHE A 262 4.74 16.66 10.41
C PHE A 262 4.76 17.40 9.07
N HIS A 263 5.67 18.35 8.96
CA HIS A 263 5.82 19.16 7.75
C HIS A 263 7.28 19.21 7.31
N ARG A 264 7.51 19.15 6.00
CA ARG A 264 8.85 19.30 5.41
C ARG A 264 8.79 19.95 4.04
N ASP A 265 9.62 20.98 3.85
CA ASP A 265 9.92 21.58 2.56
C ASP A 265 11.24 21.01 2.02
N PHE A 266 11.23 20.63 0.76
CA PHE A 266 12.41 20.18 0.02
C PHE A 266 12.68 21.18 -1.10
N ALA A 267 13.81 21.88 -1.01
CA ALA A 267 14.28 22.69 -2.12
C ALA A 267 14.68 21.77 -3.28
N LEU A 268 14.07 21.95 -4.44
CA LEU A 268 14.39 21.21 -5.65
C LEU A 268 15.08 22.18 -6.61
N ASP A 269 16.28 21.83 -7.04
CA ASP A 269 17.02 22.63 -8.02
C ASP A 269 16.34 22.51 -9.39
N ALA A 270 15.53 23.50 -9.72
CA ALA A 270 15.06 23.69 -11.09
C ALA A 270 16.20 24.29 -11.90
N GLY A 271 16.74 23.52 -12.83
CA GLY A 271 17.69 24.06 -13.81
C GLY A 271 17.02 25.21 -14.57
N ARG A 272 17.60 26.40 -14.48
CA ARG A 272 17.21 27.49 -15.35
C ARG A 272 17.64 27.10 -16.75
N SER A 273 16.68 26.99 -17.67
CA SER A 273 16.92 26.87 -19.12
C SER A 273 17.52 28.16 -19.67
#